data_08b69ac8ebd02fd79e37699317d09da4
#
_entry.id   08b69ac8ebd02fd79e37699317d09da4
#
_cell.length_a   1.000
_cell.length_b   1.000
_cell.length_c   1.000
_cell.angle_alpha   90.00
_cell.angle_beta   90.00
_cell.angle_gamma   90.00
#
_symmetry.space_group_name_H-M   'P 1'
#
loop_
_entity.id
_entity.type
_entity.pdbx_description
1 polymer ?
#
loop_
_entity_poly.entity_id
_entity_poly.type
_entity_poly.pdbx_seq_one_letter_code
_entity_poly.pdbx_strand_id
1 'polypeptide(L)'
;GFGFPLSVALALLGIAFGLHAGSAAAEPNFILILADDLGWTSLSKTMDMTKPGARSDFYQTPHLQGMADRGMVFSDAYAPAPVCTPSRNAMLHGMTPARMLNSTLNTDRSSKEYRGKITIPQALKLANPEYVAAHFGKWHIPAMKPSDAGYDFTEKEKGTGNGEGDYLDDMRTHLPGDDPKRLFSLTQMTKDFISEQANAEQPFFVQLSHYSVHIWHDSLKETREKYRALPRPLKAVDSDYLPDDEIPDFKHNWLLNYAAMIEDTDRAFGDLLDHIEALGIDDNTYVIFTSDNGGGLRGNAPLQGAKGDLTEGGIRIPLVVCGPGVLEGQYCSVPTAGWDWLPTFYQLAGGTAPLPKELDGVSIADTFTLGDKATVERPGDALIFHFPWYNGEPESSIRRGDFKLLKNLDTQAVALYKLSEDLSEKHDLKSSYPEMAASLEQQMMEYLDSVGAEDVNQLRAGFLKNIEGEWLTKAEARADSNRAAAAAGNAQAQQQLAEAEKYIKWLKQEAIFTRERMAMSEGNN
;
A
#
# COMPACT_ATOMS: atom_id res chain seq x y z
N GLY A 1 -69.26 57.91 -44.82
CA GLY A 1 -68.17 57.65 -43.94
C GLY A 1 -67.73 56.22 -44.08
N PHE A 2 -66.47 56.02 -44.50
CA PHE A 2 -65.91 54.68 -44.67
C PHE A 2 -65.13 54.35 -43.42
N GLY A 3 -65.42 53.18 -42.78
CA GLY A 3 -64.65 52.59 -41.70
C GLY A 3 -63.83 51.44 -42.23
N PHE A 4 -62.52 51.41 -41.92
CA PHE A 4 -61.64 50.27 -42.12
C PHE A 4 -61.42 49.59 -40.76
N PRO A 5 -61.44 48.26 -40.71
CA PRO A 5 -61.03 47.55 -39.50
C PRO A 5 -59.53 47.28 -39.53
N LEU A 6 -58.86 47.65 -38.44
CA LEU A 6 -57.47 47.23 -38.14
C LEU A 6 -57.45 45.76 -37.70
N SER A 7 -56.81 44.94 -38.49
CA SER A 7 -56.44 43.58 -38.09
C SER A 7 -55.14 43.60 -37.29
N VAL A 8 -55.24 43.28 -35.98
CA VAL A 8 -54.06 43.06 -35.12
C VAL A 8 -53.59 41.64 -35.33
N ALA A 9 -52.45 41.46 -35.93
CA ALA A 9 -51.75 40.16 -36.01
C ALA A 9 -50.97 39.95 -34.70
N LEU A 10 -51.42 39.03 -33.83
CA LEU A 10 -50.64 38.51 -32.72
C LEU A 10 -49.57 37.56 -33.26
N ALA A 11 -48.30 38.01 -33.22
CA ALA A 11 -47.17 37.12 -33.41
C ALA A 11 -46.92 36.37 -32.08
N LEU A 12 -47.25 35.10 -32.03
CA LEU A 12 -46.85 34.17 -31.00
C LEU A 12 -45.35 33.86 -31.16
N LEU A 13 -44.46 34.50 -30.40
CA LEU A 13 -43.08 34.06 -30.20
C LEU A 13 -43.15 32.77 -29.33
N GLY A 14 -43.03 31.62 -29.97
CA GLY A 14 -42.73 30.35 -29.33
C GLY A 14 -41.31 30.38 -28.78
N ILE A 15 -41.12 30.68 -27.47
CA ILE A 15 -39.86 30.41 -26.76
C ILE A 15 -39.78 28.90 -26.58
N ALA A 16 -39.04 28.25 -27.47
CA ALA A 16 -38.62 26.88 -27.26
C ALA A 16 -37.64 26.88 -26.08
N PHE A 17 -38.11 26.57 -24.89
CA PHE A 17 -37.24 26.09 -23.82
C PHE A 17 -36.67 24.76 -24.29
N GLY A 18 -35.46 24.81 -24.85
CA GLY A 18 -34.65 23.62 -24.98
C GLY A 18 -34.37 23.11 -23.57
N LEU A 19 -35.07 22.03 -23.21
CA LEU A 19 -34.63 21.16 -22.13
C LEU A 19 -33.26 20.66 -22.56
N HIS A 20 -32.19 21.34 -22.10
CA HIS A 20 -30.90 20.69 -21.98
C HIS A 20 -31.16 19.56 -20.95
N ALA A 21 -31.41 18.35 -21.44
CA ALA A 21 -31.13 17.17 -20.65
C ALA A 21 -29.67 17.35 -20.21
N GLY A 22 -29.46 17.67 -18.96
CA GLY A 22 -28.12 17.68 -18.41
C GLY A 22 -27.55 16.31 -18.77
N SER A 23 -26.48 16.29 -19.55
CA SER A 23 -25.65 15.11 -19.74
C SER A 23 -25.39 14.60 -18.33
N ALA A 24 -25.88 13.40 -18.02
CA ALA A 24 -25.43 12.73 -16.80
C ALA A 24 -23.90 12.81 -16.81
N ALA A 25 -23.30 13.31 -15.74
CA ALA A 25 -21.85 13.35 -15.67
C ALA A 25 -21.35 11.94 -15.97
N ALA A 26 -20.34 11.84 -16.85
CA ALA A 26 -19.76 10.54 -17.17
C ALA A 26 -19.25 9.90 -15.87
N GLU A 27 -19.43 8.59 -15.75
CA GLU A 27 -18.93 7.85 -14.59
C GLU A 27 -17.40 8.04 -14.47
N PRO A 28 -16.87 8.34 -13.28
CA PRO A 28 -15.44 8.63 -13.14
C PRO A 28 -14.57 7.39 -13.33
N ASN A 29 -13.40 7.59 -13.87
CA ASN A 29 -12.36 6.58 -13.92
C ASN A 29 -11.53 6.60 -12.63
N PHE A 30 -10.93 5.46 -12.29
CA PHE A 30 -10.07 5.32 -11.11
C PHE A 30 -8.74 4.67 -11.48
N ILE A 31 -7.64 5.30 -11.06
CA ILE A 31 -6.28 4.80 -11.22
C ILE A 31 -5.64 4.76 -9.84
N LEU A 32 -5.41 3.57 -9.31
CA LEU A 32 -4.70 3.35 -8.04
C LEU A 32 -3.27 2.91 -8.34
N ILE A 33 -2.30 3.76 -8.01
CA ILE A 33 -0.87 3.50 -8.20
C ILE A 33 -0.25 3.19 -6.86
N LEU A 34 0.27 1.98 -6.75
CA LEU A 34 0.81 1.43 -5.52
C LEU A 34 2.32 1.20 -5.67
N ALA A 35 3.11 1.99 -4.97
CA ALA A 35 4.53 1.71 -4.81
C ALA A 35 4.73 0.64 -3.72
N ASP A 36 5.81 -0.12 -3.80
CA ASP A 36 6.14 -1.20 -2.88
C ASP A 36 7.26 -0.75 -1.92
N ASP A 37 7.00 -0.75 -0.62
CA ASP A 37 7.95 -0.34 0.42
C ASP A 37 8.38 1.15 0.36
N LEU A 38 7.54 2.05 -0.12
CA LEU A 38 7.88 3.47 -0.22
C LEU A 38 7.55 4.20 1.09
N GLY A 39 8.58 4.74 1.73
CA GLY A 39 8.44 5.48 2.99
C GLY A 39 7.73 6.83 2.83
N TRP A 40 7.07 7.27 3.90
CA TRP A 40 6.34 8.54 3.97
C TRP A 40 7.18 9.77 3.61
N THR A 41 8.47 9.76 3.97
CA THR A 41 9.42 10.86 3.69
C THR A 41 10.26 10.64 2.45
N SER A 42 9.96 9.63 1.64
CA SER A 42 10.75 9.29 0.45
C SER A 42 10.41 10.13 -0.79
N LEU A 43 9.57 11.15 -0.66
CA LEU A 43 9.22 12.09 -1.74
C LEU A 43 9.87 13.46 -1.53
N SER A 44 10.13 14.20 -2.60
CA SER A 44 10.58 15.59 -2.53
C SER A 44 9.47 16.56 -2.09
N LYS A 45 8.20 16.19 -2.29
CA LYS A 45 7.04 16.90 -1.74
C LYS A 45 6.94 16.66 -0.24
N THR A 46 6.75 17.72 0.54
CA THR A 46 6.48 17.53 1.96
C THR A 46 5.11 16.89 2.17
N MET A 47 5.05 15.90 3.06
CA MET A 47 3.82 15.18 3.38
C MET A 47 3.03 15.84 4.52
N ASP A 48 3.67 16.73 5.29
CA ASP A 48 3.05 17.52 6.36
C ASP A 48 3.75 18.86 6.48
N MET A 49 3.00 19.95 6.28
CA MET A 49 3.52 21.33 6.34
C MET A 49 3.93 21.74 7.76
N THR A 50 3.43 21.05 8.77
CA THR A 50 3.71 21.36 10.19
C THR A 50 4.93 20.62 10.74
N LYS A 51 5.43 19.62 10.00
CA LYS A 51 6.51 18.73 10.46
C LYS A 51 7.79 18.95 9.65
N PRO A 52 8.83 19.53 10.26
CA PRO A 52 10.13 19.61 9.63
C PRO A 52 10.65 18.19 9.28
N GLY A 53 11.11 18.00 8.05
CA GLY A 53 11.63 16.71 7.59
C GLY A 53 10.59 15.74 7.07
N ALA A 54 9.31 16.13 6.93
CA ALA A 54 8.26 15.33 6.29
C ALA A 54 8.45 15.19 4.76
N ARG A 55 9.69 15.22 4.30
CA ARG A 55 10.10 15.04 2.89
C ARG A 55 11.54 14.60 2.80
N SER A 56 11.92 14.05 1.67
CA SER A 56 13.33 13.87 1.31
C SER A 56 13.98 15.20 0.93
N ASP A 57 15.23 15.38 1.33
CA ASP A 57 16.12 16.42 0.86
C ASP A 57 17.08 15.91 -0.24
N PHE A 58 16.96 14.64 -0.61
CA PHE A 58 17.86 13.98 -1.56
C PHE A 58 17.12 13.36 -2.74
N TYR A 59 16.05 12.59 -2.49
CA TYR A 59 15.28 11.94 -3.55
C TYR A 59 14.46 12.96 -4.34
N GLN A 60 14.48 12.86 -5.66
CA GLN A 60 13.83 13.81 -6.57
C GLN A 60 12.60 13.17 -7.18
N THR A 61 11.43 13.73 -6.89
CA THR A 61 10.13 13.25 -7.38
C THR A 61 9.30 14.40 -7.95
N PRO A 62 9.76 15.07 -9.04
CA PRO A 62 9.11 16.26 -9.58
C PRO A 62 7.70 16.00 -10.12
N HIS A 63 7.41 14.82 -10.68
CA HIS A 63 6.08 14.52 -11.22
C HIS A 63 5.06 14.31 -10.10
N LEU A 64 5.42 13.59 -9.04
CA LEU A 64 4.60 13.46 -7.83
C LEU A 64 4.40 14.80 -7.13
N GLN A 65 5.42 15.66 -7.13
CA GLN A 65 5.25 17.03 -6.64
C GLN A 65 4.24 17.80 -7.49
N GLY A 66 4.34 17.73 -8.82
CA GLY A 66 3.38 18.35 -9.74
C GLY A 66 1.95 17.83 -9.55
N MET A 67 1.77 16.53 -9.34
CA MET A 67 0.48 15.94 -8.97
C MET A 67 -0.05 16.52 -7.65
N ALA A 68 0.79 16.59 -6.63
CA ALA A 68 0.40 17.12 -5.32
C ALA A 68 0.06 18.62 -5.35
N ASP A 69 0.64 19.38 -6.27
CA ASP A 69 0.32 20.81 -6.47
C ASP A 69 -1.04 20.99 -7.16
N ARG A 70 -1.50 20.00 -7.95
CA ARG A 70 -2.82 19.97 -8.62
C ARG A 70 -3.87 19.16 -7.85
N GLY A 71 -3.51 18.56 -6.73
CA GLY A 71 -4.37 17.67 -5.94
C GLY A 71 -4.21 17.90 -4.44
N MET A 72 -4.47 16.86 -3.68
CA MET A 72 -4.45 16.88 -2.23
C MET A 72 -3.42 15.89 -1.69
N VAL A 73 -2.66 16.32 -0.69
CA VAL A 73 -1.74 15.48 0.10
C VAL A 73 -2.41 15.09 1.40
N PHE A 74 -2.44 13.80 1.73
CA PHE A 74 -2.91 13.31 3.01
C PHE A 74 -1.73 13.09 3.95
N SER A 75 -1.64 13.88 5.01
CA SER A 75 -0.54 13.79 5.98
C SER A 75 -0.67 12.57 6.90
N ASP A 76 -1.89 12.11 7.13
CA ASP A 76 -2.25 11.07 8.07
C ASP A 76 -2.84 9.82 7.38
N ALA A 77 -2.14 9.36 6.35
CA ALA A 77 -2.51 8.16 5.60
C ALA A 77 -1.74 6.93 6.10
N TYR A 78 -2.46 5.82 6.24
CA TYR A 78 -1.93 4.57 6.78
C TYR A 78 -2.09 3.40 5.84
N ALA A 79 -1.04 2.61 5.72
CA ALA A 79 -1.13 1.27 5.16
C ALA A 79 -1.92 0.36 6.12
N PRO A 80 -2.72 -0.57 5.63
CA PRO A 80 -3.46 -1.52 6.46
C PRO A 80 -2.61 -2.42 7.36
N ALA A 81 -1.38 -2.69 6.96
CA ALA A 81 -0.42 -3.49 7.69
C ALA A 81 1.00 -3.01 7.39
N PRO A 82 1.99 -3.33 8.24
CA PRO A 82 3.37 -2.94 8.01
C PRO A 82 4.11 -3.83 6.99
N VAL A 83 3.40 -4.73 6.30
CA VAL A 83 3.96 -5.61 5.25
C VAL A 83 2.95 -5.85 4.11
N CYS A 84 3.47 -6.21 2.95
CA CYS A 84 2.78 -6.22 1.66
C CYS A 84 1.49 -7.05 1.63
N THR A 85 1.55 -8.37 1.86
CA THR A 85 0.41 -9.28 1.63
C THR A 85 -0.83 -8.91 2.44
N PRO A 86 -0.78 -8.77 3.78
CA PRO A 86 -1.96 -8.37 4.55
C PRO A 86 -2.44 -6.96 4.17
N SER A 87 -1.53 -6.04 3.86
CA SER A 87 -1.91 -4.70 3.46
C SER A 87 -2.67 -4.68 2.12
N ARG A 88 -2.14 -5.34 1.09
CA ARG A 88 -2.78 -5.42 -0.24
C ARG A 88 -4.13 -6.11 -0.18
N ASN A 89 -4.23 -7.17 0.60
CA ASN A 89 -5.48 -7.90 0.79
C ASN A 89 -6.53 -7.03 1.53
N ALA A 90 -6.14 -6.35 2.59
CA ALA A 90 -7.01 -5.45 3.35
C ALA A 90 -7.50 -4.26 2.51
N MET A 91 -6.62 -3.67 1.70
CA MET A 91 -6.97 -2.62 0.76
C MET A 91 -8.02 -3.08 -0.26
N LEU A 92 -7.81 -4.28 -0.84
CA LEU A 92 -8.70 -4.85 -1.85
C LEU A 92 -10.12 -5.10 -1.31
N HIS A 93 -10.23 -5.54 -0.05
CA HIS A 93 -11.50 -5.97 0.56
C HIS A 93 -12.17 -4.92 1.46
N GLY A 94 -11.52 -3.79 1.73
CA GLY A 94 -12.07 -2.77 2.64
C GLY A 94 -12.21 -3.25 4.10
N MET A 95 -11.37 -4.20 4.52
CA MET A 95 -11.41 -4.82 5.85
C MET A 95 -10.03 -4.82 6.47
N THR A 96 -9.96 -4.82 7.82
CA THR A 96 -8.68 -4.94 8.51
C THR A 96 -8.07 -6.33 8.32
N PRO A 97 -6.73 -6.46 8.33
CA PRO A 97 -6.07 -7.76 8.36
C PRO A 97 -6.53 -8.66 9.52
N ALA A 98 -6.82 -8.07 10.69
CA ALA A 98 -7.33 -8.79 11.85
C ALA A 98 -8.66 -9.50 11.57
N ARG A 99 -9.64 -8.80 10.97
CA ARG A 99 -10.94 -9.39 10.59
C ARG A 99 -10.81 -10.48 9.54
N MET A 100 -9.86 -10.32 8.62
CA MET A 100 -9.64 -11.31 7.55
C MET A 100 -8.78 -12.48 7.98
N LEU A 101 -8.29 -12.51 9.21
CA LEU A 101 -7.33 -13.50 9.70
C LEU A 101 -6.11 -13.61 8.78
N ASN A 102 -5.64 -12.47 8.32
CA ASN A 102 -4.53 -12.30 7.40
C ASN A 102 -3.57 -11.22 7.91
N SER A 103 -3.13 -11.37 9.15
CA SER A 103 -2.29 -10.36 9.81
C SER A 103 -0.79 -10.56 9.57
N THR A 104 -0.38 -11.64 8.88
CA THR A 104 1.04 -11.97 8.66
C THR A 104 1.32 -12.36 7.21
N LEU A 105 2.59 -12.52 6.84
CA LEU A 105 2.98 -13.04 5.53
C LEU A 105 2.74 -14.55 5.36
N ASN A 106 2.58 -15.30 6.46
CA ASN A 106 2.37 -16.75 6.44
C ASN A 106 0.88 -17.10 6.32
N THR A 107 0.39 -17.13 5.11
CA THR A 107 -1.01 -17.00 4.73
C THR A 107 -1.77 -18.30 4.49
N ASP A 108 -1.26 -19.46 4.86
CA ASP A 108 -1.97 -20.74 4.60
C ASP A 108 -3.37 -20.84 5.27
N ARG A 109 -3.62 -20.09 6.32
CA ARG A 109 -4.94 -20.01 6.98
C ARG A 109 -5.85 -18.95 6.37
N SER A 110 -5.31 -17.79 6.06
CA SER A 110 -6.05 -16.61 5.57
C SER A 110 -6.70 -16.82 4.21
N SER A 111 -6.21 -17.77 3.42
CA SER A 111 -6.67 -18.00 2.05
C SER A 111 -8.12 -18.44 1.92
N LYS A 112 -8.77 -18.85 3.02
CA LYS A 112 -10.15 -19.33 3.00
C LYS A 112 -11.15 -18.29 3.54
N GLU A 113 -10.74 -17.47 4.50
CA GLU A 113 -11.64 -16.59 5.25
C GLU A 113 -12.13 -15.39 4.43
N TYR A 114 -11.32 -14.86 3.52
CA TYR A 114 -11.70 -13.74 2.66
C TYR A 114 -12.26 -14.14 1.29
N ARG A 115 -12.23 -15.43 0.93
CA ARG A 115 -12.87 -15.89 -0.31
C ARG A 115 -14.36 -15.61 -0.28
N GLY A 116 -14.85 -14.96 -1.32
CA GLY A 116 -16.25 -14.56 -1.43
C GLY A 116 -16.61 -13.26 -0.70
N LYS A 117 -15.63 -12.58 -0.07
CA LYS A 117 -15.79 -11.21 0.39
C LYS A 117 -15.69 -10.26 -0.81
N ILE A 118 -16.47 -9.16 -0.75
CA ILE A 118 -16.47 -8.14 -1.81
C ILE A 118 -15.09 -7.51 -1.98
N THR A 119 -14.73 -7.15 -3.21
CA THR A 119 -13.50 -6.49 -3.59
C THR A 119 -13.77 -5.13 -4.24
N ILE A 120 -12.74 -4.29 -4.40
CA ILE A 120 -12.87 -3.00 -5.10
C ILE A 120 -13.51 -3.17 -6.50
N PRO A 121 -13.01 -4.04 -7.41
CA PRO A 121 -13.64 -4.21 -8.72
C PRO A 121 -15.11 -4.66 -8.64
N GLN A 122 -15.41 -5.56 -7.72
CA GLN A 122 -16.80 -6.04 -7.53
C GLN A 122 -17.71 -4.95 -6.97
N ALA A 123 -17.20 -4.10 -6.07
CA ALA A 123 -17.95 -2.96 -5.55
C ALA A 123 -18.23 -1.92 -6.64
N LEU A 124 -17.25 -1.63 -7.50
CA LEU A 124 -17.46 -0.74 -8.64
C LEU A 124 -18.49 -1.30 -9.63
N LYS A 125 -18.42 -2.59 -9.96
CA LYS A 125 -19.43 -3.25 -10.80
C LYS A 125 -20.81 -3.34 -10.15
N LEU A 126 -20.87 -3.33 -8.81
CA LEU A 126 -22.13 -3.20 -8.08
C LEU A 126 -22.73 -1.78 -8.20
N ALA A 127 -21.87 -0.75 -8.22
CA ALA A 127 -22.31 0.63 -8.46
C ALA A 127 -22.76 0.83 -9.92
N ASN A 128 -21.94 0.41 -10.87
CA ASN A 128 -22.25 0.41 -12.29
C ASN A 128 -21.62 -0.82 -12.97
N PRO A 129 -22.44 -1.75 -13.54
CA PRO A 129 -21.94 -2.96 -14.22
C PRO A 129 -21.03 -2.72 -15.42
N GLU A 130 -21.02 -1.50 -15.97
CA GLU A 130 -20.17 -1.11 -17.11
C GLU A 130 -18.69 -0.93 -16.72
N TYR A 131 -18.35 -0.86 -15.42
CA TYR A 131 -16.94 -0.77 -15.01
C TYR A 131 -16.12 -1.95 -15.49
N VAL A 132 -15.00 -1.63 -16.14
CA VAL A 132 -13.95 -2.58 -16.54
C VAL A 132 -12.75 -2.40 -15.63
N ALA A 133 -12.22 -3.49 -15.07
CA ALA A 133 -11.16 -3.44 -14.10
C ALA A 133 -9.88 -4.15 -14.59
N ALA A 134 -8.71 -3.54 -14.37
CA ALA A 134 -7.40 -4.13 -14.69
C ALA A 134 -6.45 -4.09 -13.50
N HIS A 135 -5.59 -5.11 -13.41
CA HIS A 135 -4.48 -5.16 -12.46
C HIS A 135 -3.17 -5.49 -13.18
N PHE A 136 -2.16 -4.64 -13.00
CA PHE A 136 -0.81 -4.82 -13.54
C PHE A 136 0.23 -4.74 -12.44
N GLY A 137 1.25 -5.60 -12.51
CA GLY A 137 2.36 -5.67 -11.56
C GLY A 137 2.11 -6.56 -10.35
N LYS A 138 2.64 -6.17 -9.19
CA LYS A 138 2.68 -6.99 -7.98
C LYS A 138 1.29 -7.26 -7.39
N TRP A 139 0.81 -8.49 -7.50
CA TRP A 139 -0.44 -8.93 -6.87
C TRP A 139 -0.25 -9.29 -5.40
N HIS A 140 0.60 -10.25 -5.12
CA HIS A 140 1.02 -10.72 -3.80
C HIS A 140 -0.14 -11.08 -2.83
N ILE A 141 -1.23 -11.63 -3.37
CA ILE A 141 -2.36 -12.21 -2.63
C ILE A 141 -2.46 -13.69 -3.02
N PRO A 142 -1.70 -14.59 -2.36
CA PRO A 142 -1.41 -15.94 -2.88
C PRO A 142 -2.63 -16.86 -3.01
N ALA A 143 -3.69 -16.61 -2.29
CA ALA A 143 -4.85 -17.50 -2.27
C ALA A 143 -6.00 -17.07 -3.19
N MET A 144 -5.86 -15.97 -3.90
CA MET A 144 -6.86 -15.42 -4.80
C MET A 144 -6.21 -15.02 -6.12
N LYS A 145 -6.82 -15.37 -7.24
CA LYS A 145 -6.43 -14.83 -8.53
C LYS A 145 -7.04 -13.43 -8.74
N PRO A 146 -6.40 -12.54 -9.51
CA PRO A 146 -7.01 -11.25 -9.84
C PRO A 146 -8.40 -11.39 -10.50
N SER A 147 -8.60 -12.39 -11.36
CA SER A 147 -9.91 -12.66 -11.98
C SER A 147 -10.99 -13.03 -10.95
N ASP A 148 -10.64 -13.79 -9.90
CA ASP A 148 -11.57 -14.13 -8.80
C ASP A 148 -11.95 -12.88 -8.00
N ALA A 149 -11.06 -11.87 -7.97
CA ALA A 149 -11.29 -10.57 -7.36
C ALA A 149 -12.08 -9.60 -8.27
N GLY A 150 -12.48 -10.03 -9.46
CA GLY A 150 -13.32 -9.24 -10.37
C GLY A 150 -12.55 -8.36 -11.35
N TYR A 151 -11.22 -8.50 -11.49
CA TYR A 151 -10.46 -7.89 -12.55
C TYR A 151 -10.69 -8.61 -13.88
N ASP A 152 -10.99 -7.85 -14.93
CA ASP A 152 -11.23 -8.35 -16.28
C ASP A 152 -9.92 -8.56 -17.04
N PHE A 153 -8.94 -7.70 -16.76
CA PHE A 153 -7.61 -7.73 -17.35
C PHE A 153 -6.55 -7.89 -16.27
N THR A 154 -5.56 -8.72 -16.55
CA THR A 154 -4.44 -8.96 -15.63
C THR A 154 -3.20 -9.34 -16.42
N GLU A 155 -2.05 -8.92 -15.94
CA GLU A 155 -0.76 -9.31 -16.51
C GLU A 155 -0.58 -10.83 -16.55
N LYS A 156 -1.00 -11.52 -15.49
CA LYS A 156 -0.95 -12.97 -15.35
C LYS A 156 -2.21 -13.53 -14.70
N GLU A 157 -2.70 -14.64 -15.24
CA GLU A 157 -3.89 -15.31 -14.73
C GLU A 157 -3.83 -15.63 -13.23
N LYS A 158 -2.67 -16.05 -12.74
CA LYS A 158 -2.49 -16.42 -11.32
C LYS A 158 -2.14 -15.27 -10.41
N GLY A 159 -1.95 -14.07 -10.98
CA GLY A 159 -1.31 -12.95 -10.31
C GLY A 159 0.20 -13.15 -10.17
N THR A 160 0.86 -12.17 -9.62
CA THR A 160 2.32 -12.12 -9.44
C THR A 160 2.67 -12.02 -7.95
N GLY A 161 3.77 -12.63 -7.53
CA GLY A 161 4.32 -12.50 -6.18
C GLY A 161 5.18 -11.23 -6.04
N ASN A 162 6.30 -11.35 -5.36
CA ASN A 162 7.32 -10.29 -5.22
C ASN A 162 8.14 -10.06 -6.50
N GLY A 163 7.68 -10.51 -7.64
CA GLY A 163 8.42 -10.60 -8.88
C GLY A 163 8.85 -12.02 -9.21
N GLU A 164 8.30 -13.02 -8.52
CA GLU A 164 8.60 -14.44 -8.76
C GLU A 164 8.15 -14.87 -10.14
N GLY A 165 9.05 -15.53 -10.85
CA GLY A 165 8.76 -16.21 -12.11
C GLY A 165 8.81 -15.38 -13.38
N ASP A 166 8.80 -14.03 -13.32
CA ASP A 166 8.99 -13.16 -14.50
C ASP A 166 10.08 -12.17 -14.31
N TYR A 167 10.22 -11.82 -13.07
CA TYR A 167 11.13 -10.80 -12.73
C TYR A 167 12.45 -11.43 -12.30
N LEU A 168 12.39 -12.62 -11.68
CA LEU A 168 13.58 -13.23 -11.10
C LEU A 168 13.31 -14.69 -10.74
N ASP A 169 13.70 -15.59 -11.57
CA ASP A 169 14.13 -16.92 -11.10
C ASP A 169 15.39 -16.82 -10.24
N ASP A 170 16.07 -15.69 -10.32
CA ASP A 170 17.16 -15.28 -9.45
C ASP A 170 17.07 -13.77 -9.27
N MET A 171 16.80 -13.30 -8.06
CA MET A 171 16.85 -11.87 -7.68
C MET A 171 18.24 -11.24 -7.93
N ARG A 172 19.16 -11.95 -8.55
CA ARG A 172 20.51 -11.56 -8.93
C ARG A 172 20.70 -11.45 -10.45
N THR A 173 19.74 -11.93 -11.26
CA THR A 173 19.79 -11.73 -12.70
C THR A 173 19.19 -10.38 -13.03
N HIS A 174 20.02 -9.49 -13.51
CA HIS A 174 19.63 -8.16 -13.94
C HIS A 174 18.66 -8.26 -15.11
N LEU A 175 17.55 -7.57 -15.00
CA LEU A 175 16.67 -7.26 -16.12
C LEU A 175 17.42 -6.41 -17.16
N PRO A 176 16.89 -6.28 -18.38
CA PRO A 176 17.37 -5.29 -19.33
C PRO A 176 17.58 -3.96 -18.62
N GLY A 177 18.76 -3.36 -18.74
CA GLY A 177 19.14 -2.13 -18.03
C GLY A 177 18.35 -0.89 -18.39
N ASP A 178 17.36 -1.03 -19.30
CA ASP A 178 16.41 -0.02 -19.78
C ASP A 178 15.00 -0.14 -19.17
N ASP A 179 14.70 -1.23 -18.45
CA ASP A 179 13.41 -1.41 -17.77
C ASP A 179 13.58 -2.02 -16.36
N PRO A 180 14.24 -1.29 -15.42
CA PRO A 180 14.48 -1.79 -14.07
C PRO A 180 13.14 -2.10 -13.39
N LYS A 181 13.03 -3.30 -12.83
CA LYS A 181 11.82 -3.79 -12.15
C LYS A 181 10.55 -3.71 -13.00
N ARG A 182 10.69 -3.79 -14.32
CA ARG A 182 9.57 -3.68 -15.28
C ARG A 182 8.75 -2.38 -15.11
N LEU A 183 9.40 -1.35 -14.64
CA LEU A 183 8.77 -0.10 -14.27
C LEU A 183 8.08 0.56 -15.47
N PHE A 184 8.80 0.64 -16.60
CA PHE A 184 8.30 1.28 -17.81
C PHE A 184 7.36 0.37 -18.62
N SER A 185 7.63 -0.93 -18.68
CA SER A 185 6.72 -1.87 -19.37
C SER A 185 5.37 -2.00 -18.67
N LEU A 186 5.32 -2.02 -17.33
CA LEU A 186 4.06 -2.01 -16.58
C LEU A 186 3.27 -0.71 -16.78
N THR A 187 3.97 0.42 -16.80
CA THR A 187 3.37 1.72 -17.12
C THR A 187 2.80 1.73 -18.54
N GLN A 188 3.52 1.17 -19.53
CA GLN A 188 3.04 1.09 -20.90
C GLN A 188 1.79 0.19 -21.02
N MET A 189 1.77 -0.98 -20.38
CA MET A 189 0.57 -1.84 -20.33
C MET A 189 -0.63 -1.10 -19.74
N THR A 190 -0.40 -0.29 -18.71
CA THR A 190 -1.45 0.54 -18.09
C THR A 190 -1.96 1.60 -19.06
N LYS A 191 -1.07 2.29 -19.78
CA LYS A 191 -1.42 3.30 -20.80
C LYS A 191 -2.21 2.68 -21.94
N ASP A 192 -1.82 1.49 -22.42
CA ASP A 192 -2.51 0.78 -23.49
C ASP A 192 -3.94 0.43 -23.06
N PHE A 193 -4.12 -0.11 -21.86
CA PHE A 193 -5.44 -0.37 -21.27
C PHE A 193 -6.29 0.90 -21.16
N ILE A 194 -5.74 1.98 -20.60
CA ILE A 194 -6.46 3.25 -20.44
C ILE A 194 -6.89 3.79 -21.82
N SER A 195 -6.01 3.74 -22.83
CA SER A 195 -6.33 4.18 -24.20
C SER A 195 -7.49 3.37 -24.79
N GLU A 196 -7.50 2.06 -24.59
CA GLU A 196 -8.57 1.19 -25.07
C GLU A 196 -9.91 1.56 -24.44
N GLN A 197 -9.94 1.71 -23.09
CA GLN A 197 -11.18 2.04 -22.40
C GLN A 197 -11.66 3.47 -22.70
N ALA A 198 -10.74 4.44 -22.76
CA ALA A 198 -11.08 5.82 -23.12
C ALA A 198 -11.67 5.93 -24.55
N ASN A 199 -11.11 5.21 -25.52
CA ASN A 199 -11.64 5.16 -26.89
C ASN A 199 -13.01 4.47 -26.96
N ALA A 200 -13.29 3.54 -26.04
CA ALA A 200 -14.58 2.85 -25.94
C ALA A 200 -15.61 3.64 -25.11
N GLU A 201 -15.24 4.79 -24.56
CA GLU A 201 -16.03 5.58 -23.60
C GLU A 201 -16.48 4.73 -22.38
N GLN A 202 -15.63 3.79 -21.95
CA GLN A 202 -15.91 2.78 -20.94
C GLN A 202 -15.35 3.25 -19.60
N PRO A 203 -16.15 3.35 -18.50
CA PRO A 203 -15.61 3.66 -17.20
C PRO A 203 -14.70 2.53 -16.70
N PHE A 204 -13.57 2.88 -16.11
CA PHE A 204 -12.58 1.88 -15.74
C PHE A 204 -11.98 2.10 -14.34
N PHE A 205 -11.47 1.01 -13.80
CA PHE A 205 -10.58 0.98 -12.66
C PHE A 205 -9.29 0.25 -13.04
N VAL A 206 -8.14 0.88 -12.85
CA VAL A 206 -6.86 0.20 -13.00
C VAL A 206 -6.03 0.33 -11.74
N GLN A 207 -5.54 -0.81 -11.26
CA GLN A 207 -4.55 -0.87 -10.19
C GLN A 207 -3.19 -1.20 -10.78
N LEU A 208 -2.29 -0.20 -10.77
CA LEU A 208 -0.89 -0.35 -11.15
C LEU A 208 -0.06 -0.53 -9.89
N SER A 209 0.40 -1.73 -9.66
CA SER A 209 1.19 -2.11 -8.48
C SER A 209 2.64 -2.33 -8.88
N HIS A 210 3.48 -1.29 -8.76
CA HIS A 210 4.89 -1.41 -9.07
C HIS A 210 5.62 -2.36 -8.10
N TYR A 211 6.69 -2.99 -8.56
CA TYR A 211 7.66 -3.71 -7.71
C TYR A 211 8.67 -2.77 -7.06
N SER A 212 8.76 -1.56 -7.55
CA SER A 212 9.58 -0.47 -7.04
C SER A 212 8.88 0.14 -5.81
N VAL A 213 9.55 0.41 -4.71
CA VAL A 213 11.00 0.41 -4.46
C VAL A 213 11.47 -0.79 -3.59
N HIS A 214 10.77 -1.92 -3.64
CA HIS A 214 11.15 -3.12 -2.89
C HIS A 214 12.56 -3.59 -3.23
N ILE A 215 13.24 -4.26 -2.32
CA ILE A 215 14.52 -4.92 -2.59
C ILE A 215 14.32 -5.97 -3.70
N TRP A 216 15.27 -6.28 -4.58
CA TRP A 216 16.59 -5.69 -4.70
C TRP A 216 16.47 -4.41 -5.54
N HIS A 217 17.24 -3.37 -5.16
CA HIS A 217 17.11 -2.08 -5.84
C HIS A 217 17.82 -2.12 -7.18
N ASP A 218 17.10 -1.77 -8.23
CA ASP A 218 17.60 -1.62 -9.59
C ASP A 218 17.05 -0.33 -10.20
N SER A 219 17.85 0.31 -11.06
CA SER A 219 17.56 1.63 -11.61
C SER A 219 18.26 1.84 -12.95
N LEU A 220 17.79 2.81 -13.71
CA LEU A 220 18.47 3.21 -14.92
C LEU A 220 19.90 3.69 -14.61
N LYS A 221 20.82 3.35 -15.50
CA LYS A 221 22.23 3.71 -15.33
C LYS A 221 22.42 5.23 -15.26
N GLU A 222 21.78 5.97 -16.14
CA GLU A 222 21.88 7.43 -16.19
C GLU A 222 21.35 8.08 -14.90
N THR A 223 20.25 7.58 -14.34
CA THR A 223 19.69 8.11 -13.10
C THR A 223 20.64 7.84 -11.93
N ARG A 224 21.22 6.65 -11.85
CA ARG A 224 22.22 6.29 -10.85
C ARG A 224 23.48 7.16 -10.94
N GLU A 225 24.00 7.40 -12.15
CA GLU A 225 25.14 8.29 -12.35
C GLU A 225 24.84 9.74 -11.97
N LYS A 226 23.60 10.22 -12.20
CA LYS A 226 23.14 11.51 -11.72
C LYS A 226 23.27 11.61 -10.19
N TYR A 227 22.73 10.62 -9.44
CA TYR A 227 22.82 10.62 -7.97
C TYR A 227 24.25 10.49 -7.46
N ARG A 228 25.13 9.76 -8.16
CA ARG A 228 26.55 9.67 -7.82
C ARG A 228 27.26 11.02 -7.91
N ALA A 229 26.83 11.90 -8.80
CA ALA A 229 27.39 13.23 -8.97
C ALA A 229 26.82 14.28 -7.99
N LEU A 230 25.73 13.97 -7.27
CA LEU A 230 25.15 14.89 -6.30
C LEU A 230 25.96 14.94 -5.00
N PRO A 231 25.97 16.11 -4.31
CA PRO A 231 26.49 16.18 -2.96
C PRO A 231 25.74 15.20 -2.05
N ARG A 232 26.46 14.57 -1.14
CA ARG A 232 25.82 13.70 -0.14
C ARG A 232 24.80 14.50 0.67
N PRO A 233 23.62 13.92 0.98
CA PRO A 233 22.65 14.59 1.81
C PRO A 233 23.23 14.88 3.20
N LEU A 234 23.09 16.12 3.65
CA LEU A 234 23.53 16.56 4.99
C LEU A 234 22.76 15.85 6.12
N LYS A 235 21.59 15.34 5.81
CA LYS A 235 20.73 14.52 6.68
C LYS A 235 20.75 13.07 6.24
N ALA A 236 21.91 12.51 6.03
CA ALA A 236 22.04 11.09 6.15
C ALA A 236 21.71 10.73 7.59
N VAL A 237 20.44 10.58 7.86
CA VAL A 237 19.89 10.41 9.21
C VAL A 237 20.26 9.03 9.77
N ASP A 238 21.00 8.25 9.02
CA ASP A 238 21.33 6.92 9.43
C ASP A 238 22.84 6.78 9.65
N SER A 239 23.17 6.24 10.81
CA SER A 239 24.41 5.58 11.16
C SER A 239 25.00 4.66 10.07
N ASP A 240 24.35 4.59 8.93
CA ASP A 240 24.72 3.78 7.77
C ASP A 240 25.46 4.54 6.67
N TYR A 241 25.63 5.84 6.81
CA TYR A 241 26.60 6.61 6.05
C TYR A 241 27.97 6.49 6.73
N LEU A 242 28.57 5.36 6.56
CA LEU A 242 29.99 5.22 6.85
C LEU A 242 30.78 6.14 5.91
N PRO A 243 31.95 6.67 6.32
CA PRO A 243 32.86 7.37 5.44
C PRO A 243 33.14 6.57 4.17
N ASP A 244 33.44 7.25 3.05
CA ASP A 244 33.63 6.61 1.74
C ASP A 244 34.64 5.47 1.72
N ASP A 245 35.65 5.55 2.57
CA ASP A 245 36.72 4.58 2.74
C ASP A 245 36.31 3.34 3.57
N GLU A 246 35.20 3.43 4.30
CA GLU A 246 34.66 2.35 5.16
C GLU A 246 33.47 1.61 4.57
N ILE A 247 32.88 2.11 3.46
CA ILE A 247 31.72 1.49 2.82
C ILE A 247 32.18 0.55 1.72
N PRO A 248 31.98 -0.77 1.83
CA PRO A 248 32.15 -1.67 0.70
C PRO A 248 31.31 -1.16 -0.50
N ASP A 249 31.87 -1.22 -1.70
CA ASP A 249 31.23 -0.80 -2.97
C ASP A 249 29.76 -1.23 -3.11
N PHE A 250 29.42 -2.37 -2.54
CA PHE A 250 28.08 -2.92 -2.50
C PHE A 250 27.08 -2.04 -1.73
N LYS A 251 27.42 -1.53 -0.54
CA LYS A 251 26.47 -0.71 0.24
C LYS A 251 26.28 0.67 -0.39
N HIS A 252 27.34 1.24 -0.94
CA HIS A 252 27.24 2.52 -1.64
C HIS A 252 26.38 2.41 -2.90
N ASN A 253 26.57 1.36 -3.71
CA ASN A 253 25.74 1.08 -4.88
C ASN A 253 24.27 0.83 -4.51
N TRP A 254 24.00 0.20 -3.35
CA TRP A 254 22.65 -0.05 -2.89
C TRP A 254 21.86 1.24 -2.64
N LEU A 255 22.46 2.20 -1.93
CA LEU A 255 21.80 3.48 -1.61
C LEU A 255 21.55 4.34 -2.85
N LEU A 256 22.53 4.40 -3.76
CA LEU A 256 22.39 5.10 -5.03
C LEU A 256 21.31 4.46 -5.91
N ASN A 257 21.25 3.12 -5.94
CA ASN A 257 20.21 2.39 -6.65
C ASN A 257 18.82 2.69 -6.08
N TYR A 258 18.68 2.76 -4.75
CA TYR A 258 17.42 3.10 -4.10
C TYR A 258 16.95 4.52 -4.46
N ALA A 259 17.84 5.50 -4.35
CA ALA A 259 17.53 6.89 -4.72
C ALA A 259 17.15 7.02 -6.20
N ALA A 260 17.93 6.39 -7.08
CA ALA A 260 17.68 6.41 -8.51
C ALA A 260 16.38 5.67 -8.87
N MET A 261 16.08 4.56 -8.20
CA MET A 261 14.84 3.81 -8.41
C MET A 261 13.59 4.62 -8.01
N ILE A 262 13.66 5.44 -6.95
CA ILE A 262 12.57 6.37 -6.59
C ILE A 262 12.33 7.37 -7.72
N GLU A 263 13.38 7.98 -8.28
CA GLU A 263 13.26 8.92 -9.39
C GLU A 263 12.77 8.25 -10.67
N ASP A 264 13.24 7.03 -10.97
CA ASP A 264 12.75 6.29 -12.14
C ASP A 264 11.26 5.93 -11.97
N THR A 265 10.81 5.64 -10.73
CA THR A 265 9.39 5.45 -10.42
C THR A 265 8.60 6.73 -10.65
N ASP A 266 9.12 7.87 -10.24
CA ASP A 266 8.50 9.17 -10.48
C ASP A 266 8.42 9.52 -11.98
N ARG A 267 9.45 9.16 -12.77
CA ARG A 267 9.44 9.33 -14.24
C ARG A 267 8.36 8.48 -14.90
N ALA A 268 8.28 7.20 -14.54
CA ALA A 268 7.24 6.29 -15.06
C ALA A 268 5.84 6.77 -14.69
N PHE A 269 5.69 7.30 -13.50
CA PHE A 269 4.45 7.92 -13.04
C PHE A 269 4.11 9.18 -13.85
N GLY A 270 5.11 10.06 -14.10
CA GLY A 270 4.94 11.24 -14.93
C GLY A 270 4.46 10.91 -16.33
N ASP A 271 5.06 9.89 -16.97
CA ASP A 271 4.65 9.41 -18.30
C ASP A 271 3.19 8.92 -18.33
N LEU A 272 2.70 8.33 -17.23
CA LEU A 272 1.29 7.95 -17.10
C LEU A 272 0.37 9.18 -16.96
N LEU A 273 0.75 10.18 -16.16
CA LEU A 273 -0.03 11.41 -16.01
C LEU A 273 -0.12 12.19 -17.35
N ASP A 274 1.00 12.34 -18.04
CA ASP A 274 1.03 13.00 -19.35
C ASP A 274 0.14 12.27 -20.38
N HIS A 275 0.06 10.95 -20.29
CA HIS A 275 -0.80 10.14 -21.14
C HIS A 275 -2.30 10.37 -20.85
N ILE A 276 -2.69 10.44 -19.58
CA ILE A 276 -4.08 10.72 -19.17
C ILE A 276 -4.52 12.10 -19.66
N GLU A 277 -3.64 13.11 -19.52
CA GLU A 277 -3.87 14.47 -20.00
C GLU A 277 -3.96 14.51 -21.54
N ALA A 278 -3.08 13.80 -22.25
CA ALA A 278 -3.11 13.71 -23.71
C ALA A 278 -4.39 13.04 -24.26
N LEU A 279 -5.01 12.15 -23.51
CA LEU A 279 -6.31 11.56 -23.83
C LEU A 279 -7.50 12.49 -23.51
N GLY A 280 -7.28 13.57 -22.75
CA GLY A 280 -8.31 14.51 -22.32
C GLY A 280 -9.33 13.90 -21.37
N ILE A 281 -8.90 12.96 -20.51
CA ILE A 281 -9.76 12.28 -19.53
C ILE A 281 -9.40 12.63 -18.08
N ASP A 282 -8.44 13.53 -17.86
CA ASP A 282 -7.98 13.97 -16.53
C ASP A 282 -9.09 14.61 -15.70
N ASP A 283 -10.00 15.37 -16.32
CA ASP A 283 -11.17 15.97 -15.68
C ASP A 283 -12.20 14.94 -15.17
N ASN A 284 -12.13 13.68 -15.62
CA ASN A 284 -13.03 12.60 -15.22
C ASN A 284 -12.29 11.39 -14.61
N THR A 285 -11.06 11.57 -14.18
CA THR A 285 -10.22 10.46 -13.68
C THR A 285 -9.62 10.81 -12.32
N TYR A 286 -9.95 9.99 -11.30
CA TYR A 286 -9.25 10.03 -10.03
C TYR A 286 -7.94 9.25 -10.13
N VAL A 287 -6.83 9.92 -9.84
CA VAL A 287 -5.51 9.29 -9.73
C VAL A 287 -5.07 9.31 -8.27
N ILE A 288 -4.74 8.15 -7.74
CA ILE A 288 -4.30 7.94 -6.37
C ILE A 288 -2.90 7.35 -6.40
N PHE A 289 -1.95 8.02 -5.76
CA PHE A 289 -0.60 7.50 -5.54
C PHE A 289 -0.37 7.22 -4.07
N THR A 290 0.05 5.99 -3.74
CA THR A 290 0.31 5.57 -2.35
C THR A 290 1.32 4.42 -2.29
N SER A 291 1.57 3.89 -1.08
CA SER A 291 2.40 2.72 -0.82
C SER A 291 1.61 1.61 -0.12
N ASP A 292 2.09 0.39 -0.20
CA ASP A 292 1.46 -0.75 0.47
C ASP A 292 1.86 -0.91 1.94
N ASN A 293 3.04 -0.41 2.34
CA ASN A 293 3.50 -0.29 3.72
C ASN A 293 4.55 0.81 3.83
N GLY A 294 4.98 1.11 5.05
CA GLY A 294 6.06 2.06 5.29
C GLY A 294 7.37 1.61 4.66
N GLY A 295 8.31 2.52 4.54
CA GLY A 295 9.59 2.27 3.88
C GLY A 295 10.33 1.11 4.50
N GLY A 296 11.11 0.41 3.70
CA GLY A 296 11.95 -0.68 4.14
C GLY A 296 12.91 -0.24 5.25
N LEU A 297 14.19 -0.53 5.14
CA LEU A 297 15.13 -0.14 6.20
C LEU A 297 15.48 1.36 6.24
N ARG A 298 14.97 2.17 5.29
CA ARG A 298 15.41 3.56 5.11
C ARG A 298 14.31 4.47 4.56
N GLY A 299 14.48 5.78 4.75
CA GLY A 299 13.56 6.78 4.21
C GLY A 299 12.34 7.09 5.10
N ASN A 300 12.35 6.67 6.36
CA ASN A 300 11.23 6.93 7.28
C ASN A 300 11.50 8.06 8.28
N ALA A 301 12.77 8.49 8.45
CA ALA A 301 13.05 9.57 9.39
C ALA A 301 12.27 10.85 9.05
N PRO A 302 11.67 11.56 10.02
CA PRO A 302 11.88 11.41 11.47
C PRO A 302 11.03 10.32 12.15
N LEU A 303 10.24 9.54 11.42
CA LEU A 303 9.39 8.48 11.98
C LEU A 303 10.22 7.33 12.55
N GLN A 304 9.74 6.74 13.64
CA GLN A 304 10.35 5.55 14.22
C GLN A 304 9.90 4.30 13.47
N GLY A 305 10.81 3.30 13.38
CA GLY A 305 10.53 2.01 12.79
C GLY A 305 10.55 2.01 11.26
N ALA A 306 10.21 0.87 10.71
CA ALA A 306 10.25 0.56 9.29
C ALA A 306 9.23 -0.54 8.95
N LYS A 307 9.24 -1.03 7.72
CA LYS A 307 8.49 -2.22 7.30
C LYS A 307 8.60 -3.35 8.35
N GLY A 308 7.47 -3.83 8.82
CA GLY A 308 7.38 -4.87 9.87
C GLY A 308 7.07 -4.33 11.26
N ASP A 309 7.05 -3.00 11.47
CA ASP A 309 6.73 -2.37 12.74
C ASP A 309 5.37 -1.65 12.69
N LEU A 310 4.61 -1.63 13.79
CA LEU A 310 3.39 -0.83 13.91
C LEU A 310 3.63 0.60 14.38
N THR A 311 4.88 1.02 14.55
CA THR A 311 5.24 2.42 14.70
C THR A 311 4.97 3.19 13.41
N GLU A 312 4.97 4.54 13.48
CA GLU A 312 4.62 5.40 12.33
C GLU A 312 5.47 5.08 11.08
N GLY A 313 6.75 4.76 11.24
CA GLY A 313 7.63 4.44 10.10
C GLY A 313 7.25 3.18 9.33
N GLY A 314 6.54 2.24 9.95
CA GLY A 314 6.11 1.01 9.29
C GLY A 314 4.73 1.06 8.66
N ILE A 315 3.86 1.98 9.11
CA ILE A 315 2.47 2.05 8.64
C ILE A 315 2.05 3.42 8.06
N ARG A 316 2.70 4.53 8.40
CA ARG A 316 2.40 5.82 7.76
C ARG A 316 3.02 5.85 6.37
N ILE A 317 2.19 6.16 5.37
CA ILE A 317 2.56 6.09 3.94
C ILE A 317 2.28 7.40 3.22
N PRO A 318 2.98 7.69 2.11
CA PRO A 318 2.61 8.80 1.25
C PRO A 318 1.25 8.52 0.61
N LEU A 319 0.43 9.56 0.54
CA LEU A 319 -0.83 9.53 -0.18
C LEU A 319 -1.08 10.87 -0.84
N VAL A 320 -1.21 10.84 -2.17
CA VAL A 320 -1.59 11.99 -2.99
C VAL A 320 -2.76 11.59 -3.86
N VAL A 321 -3.77 12.45 -3.93
CA VAL A 321 -4.98 12.25 -4.74
C VAL A 321 -5.21 13.44 -5.63
N CYS A 322 -5.47 13.23 -6.92
CA CYS A 322 -6.01 14.25 -7.81
C CYS A 322 -7.20 13.69 -8.60
N GLY A 323 -8.05 14.57 -9.12
CA GLY A 323 -9.21 14.18 -9.90
C GLY A 323 -10.40 15.13 -9.71
N PRO A 324 -11.57 14.76 -10.22
CA PRO A 324 -12.75 15.62 -10.21
C PRO A 324 -13.11 16.14 -8.82
N GLY A 325 -13.12 17.47 -8.66
CA GLY A 325 -13.51 18.13 -7.41
C GLY A 325 -12.53 18.02 -6.25
N VAL A 326 -11.38 17.39 -6.44
CA VAL A 326 -10.32 17.35 -5.43
C VAL A 326 -9.74 18.75 -5.25
N LEU A 327 -9.64 19.24 -4.01
CA LEU A 327 -9.06 20.54 -3.70
C LEU A 327 -7.57 20.59 -4.05
N GLU A 328 -7.20 21.50 -4.94
CA GLU A 328 -5.84 21.62 -5.45
C GLU A 328 -4.88 22.24 -4.43
N GLY A 329 -3.67 21.67 -4.33
CA GLY A 329 -2.59 22.17 -3.49
C GLY A 329 -2.88 22.12 -1.99
N GLN A 330 -3.89 21.39 -1.56
CA GLN A 330 -4.30 21.31 -0.17
C GLN A 330 -3.68 20.11 0.56
N TYR A 331 -3.69 20.20 1.88
CA TYR A 331 -3.32 19.13 2.78
C TYR A 331 -4.54 18.70 3.58
N CYS A 332 -4.69 17.40 3.80
CA CYS A 332 -5.74 16.82 4.63
C CYS A 332 -5.10 15.98 5.73
N SER A 333 -5.43 16.27 6.98
CA SER A 333 -4.96 15.56 8.17
C SER A 333 -5.99 14.58 8.74
N VAL A 334 -7.10 14.37 8.05
CA VAL A 334 -8.08 13.36 8.44
C VAL A 334 -7.43 11.97 8.35
N PRO A 335 -7.38 11.21 9.45
CA PRO A 335 -6.77 9.89 9.44
C PRO A 335 -7.48 8.93 8.49
N THR A 336 -6.74 8.38 7.52
CA THR A 336 -7.24 7.45 6.51
C THR A 336 -6.42 6.18 6.51
N ALA A 337 -6.99 5.06 6.06
CA ALA A 337 -6.28 3.82 5.90
C ALA A 337 -6.59 3.15 4.55
N GLY A 338 -5.69 2.29 4.08
CA GLY A 338 -5.86 1.66 2.77
C GLY A 338 -7.17 0.87 2.60
N TRP A 339 -7.78 0.36 3.67
CA TRP A 339 -9.10 -0.28 3.62
C TRP A 339 -10.26 0.70 3.35
N ASP A 340 -10.04 2.01 3.36
CA ASP A 340 -11.08 3.01 3.06
C ASP A 340 -11.33 3.16 1.55
N TRP A 341 -10.46 2.61 0.68
CA TRP A 341 -10.59 2.75 -0.77
C TRP A 341 -11.84 2.09 -1.34
N LEU A 342 -12.20 0.90 -0.87
CA LEU A 342 -13.36 0.18 -1.38
C LEU A 342 -14.65 1.01 -1.23
N PRO A 343 -15.06 1.47 -0.04
CA PRO A 343 -16.26 2.28 0.11
C PRO A 343 -16.12 3.67 -0.53
N THR A 344 -14.90 4.22 -0.63
CA THR A 344 -14.64 5.51 -1.30
C THR A 344 -14.92 5.43 -2.80
N PHE A 345 -14.33 4.45 -3.48
CA PHE A 345 -14.57 4.28 -4.92
C PHE A 345 -16.02 3.93 -5.21
N TYR A 346 -16.66 3.12 -4.35
CA TYR A 346 -18.08 2.81 -4.46
C TYR A 346 -18.96 4.06 -4.39
N GLN A 347 -18.69 4.96 -3.42
CA GLN A 347 -19.44 6.23 -3.30
C GLN A 347 -19.19 7.14 -4.50
N LEU A 348 -17.93 7.31 -4.92
CA LEU A 348 -17.55 8.16 -6.06
C LEU A 348 -18.14 7.65 -7.38
N ALA A 349 -18.31 6.34 -7.52
CA ALA A 349 -18.99 5.68 -8.64
C ALA A 349 -20.54 5.73 -8.54
N GLY A 350 -21.09 6.52 -7.63
CA GLY A 350 -22.54 6.66 -7.47
C GLY A 350 -23.26 5.44 -6.88
N GLY A 351 -22.53 4.54 -6.22
CA GLY A 351 -23.10 3.35 -5.60
C GLY A 351 -24.13 3.67 -4.52
N THR A 352 -25.31 3.07 -4.61
CA THR A 352 -26.44 3.31 -3.68
C THR A 352 -26.90 2.05 -2.93
N ALA A 353 -26.55 0.87 -3.44
CA ALA A 353 -26.86 -0.38 -2.74
C ALA A 353 -26.02 -0.50 -1.45
N PRO A 354 -26.58 -1.09 -0.36
CA PRO A 354 -25.80 -1.22 0.86
C PRO A 354 -24.61 -2.17 0.66
N LEU A 355 -23.43 -1.70 1.02
CA LEU A 355 -22.24 -2.54 1.12
C LEU A 355 -22.34 -3.51 2.31
N PRO A 356 -21.57 -4.60 2.31
CA PRO A 356 -21.53 -5.52 3.45
C PRO A 356 -21.21 -4.81 4.78
N LYS A 357 -21.90 -5.20 5.84
CA LYS A 357 -21.76 -4.58 7.17
C LYS A 357 -20.42 -4.88 7.87
N GLU A 358 -19.74 -5.90 7.40
CA GLU A 358 -18.44 -6.32 7.93
C GLU A 358 -17.28 -5.47 7.44
N LEU A 359 -17.48 -4.49 6.56
CA LEU A 359 -16.41 -3.57 6.17
C LEU A 359 -15.94 -2.76 7.38
N ASP A 360 -14.64 -2.65 7.54
CA ASP A 360 -14.00 -1.74 8.50
C ASP A 360 -13.71 -0.37 7.86
N GLY A 361 -13.55 -0.37 6.54
CA GLY A 361 -13.37 0.84 5.74
C GLY A 361 -14.62 1.70 5.69
N VAL A 362 -14.39 3.00 5.64
CA VAL A 362 -15.42 4.03 5.46
C VAL A 362 -15.06 4.92 4.29
N SER A 363 -16.03 5.53 3.64
CA SER A 363 -15.72 6.45 2.55
C SER A 363 -15.05 7.72 3.07
N ILE A 364 -13.96 8.10 2.39
CA ILE A 364 -13.25 9.37 2.59
C ILE A 364 -13.50 10.35 1.43
N ALA A 365 -14.47 10.07 0.55
CA ALA A 365 -14.73 10.89 -0.63
C ALA A 365 -15.01 12.36 -0.29
N ASP A 366 -15.67 12.63 0.82
CA ASP A 366 -15.99 14.00 1.26
C ASP A 366 -14.72 14.81 1.61
N THR A 367 -13.62 14.15 1.98
CA THR A 367 -12.34 14.83 2.21
C THR A 367 -11.79 15.47 0.95
N PHE A 368 -12.10 14.92 -0.22
CA PHE A 368 -11.59 15.44 -1.50
C PHE A 368 -12.09 16.86 -1.79
N THR A 369 -13.33 17.15 -1.39
CA THR A 369 -13.98 18.45 -1.61
C THR A 369 -13.99 19.37 -0.40
N LEU A 370 -13.85 18.82 0.82
CA LEU A 370 -13.94 19.56 2.07
C LEU A 370 -12.60 19.66 2.83
N GLY A 371 -11.60 18.83 2.47
CA GLY A 371 -10.34 18.71 3.21
C GLY A 371 -10.56 18.38 4.69
N ASP A 372 -9.86 19.04 5.58
CA ASP A 372 -9.97 18.87 7.03
C ASP A 372 -11.35 19.21 7.63
N LYS A 373 -12.25 19.80 6.85
CA LYS A 373 -13.62 20.08 7.28
C LYS A 373 -14.55 18.89 7.11
N ALA A 374 -14.10 17.84 6.42
CA ALA A 374 -14.87 16.62 6.27
C ALA A 374 -14.97 15.88 7.60
N THR A 375 -16.15 15.30 7.86
CA THR A 375 -16.34 14.37 8.97
C THR A 375 -16.34 12.96 8.41
N VAL A 376 -15.37 12.15 8.84
CA VAL A 376 -15.27 10.74 8.48
C VAL A 376 -15.69 9.92 9.69
N GLU A 377 -16.94 9.43 9.66
CA GLU A 377 -17.47 8.60 10.74
C GLU A 377 -17.03 7.15 10.56
N ARG A 378 -16.24 6.66 11.51
CA ARG A 378 -15.81 5.25 11.53
C ARG A 378 -16.14 4.58 12.87
N PRO A 379 -16.32 3.25 12.90
CA PRO A 379 -16.61 2.53 14.13
C PRO A 379 -15.59 2.84 15.23
N GLY A 380 -16.09 3.30 16.37
CA GLY A 380 -15.24 3.63 17.51
C GLY A 380 -14.31 4.84 17.33
N ASP A 381 -14.45 5.60 16.25
CA ASP A 381 -13.61 6.76 15.89
C ASP A 381 -12.10 6.44 15.91
N ALA A 382 -11.72 5.24 15.50
CA ALA A 382 -10.36 4.75 15.60
C ALA A 382 -9.90 3.93 14.40
N LEU A 383 -8.60 3.92 14.16
CA LEU A 383 -7.90 2.98 13.29
C LEU A 383 -7.20 1.95 14.18
N ILE A 384 -7.44 0.66 13.93
CA ILE A 384 -6.85 -0.44 14.70
C ILE A 384 -6.02 -1.32 13.78
N PHE A 385 -4.78 -1.56 14.19
CA PHE A 385 -3.82 -2.38 13.47
C PHE A 385 -3.40 -3.55 14.34
N HIS A 386 -3.22 -4.71 13.72
CA HIS A 386 -2.83 -5.93 14.41
C HIS A 386 -1.79 -6.68 13.59
N PHE A 387 -0.63 -6.88 14.17
CA PHE A 387 0.49 -7.55 13.53
C PHE A 387 1.17 -8.49 14.53
N PRO A 388 0.54 -9.65 14.78
CA PRO A 388 0.88 -10.51 15.92
C PRO A 388 2.17 -11.31 15.73
N TRP A 389 2.68 -11.38 14.51
CA TRP A 389 3.90 -12.15 14.27
C TRP A 389 4.54 -11.92 12.90
N TYR A 390 5.82 -11.51 12.94
CA TYR A 390 6.74 -11.42 11.81
C TYR A 390 8.18 -11.39 12.34
N ASN A 391 9.15 -10.84 11.62
CA ASN A 391 10.55 -10.70 12.07
C ASN A 391 10.75 -9.65 13.18
N GLY A 392 9.75 -8.81 13.46
CA GLY A 392 9.76 -7.79 14.52
C GLY A 392 9.07 -8.26 15.80
N GLU A 393 8.73 -7.30 16.66
CA GLU A 393 7.94 -7.56 17.86
C GLU A 393 6.47 -7.78 17.47
N PRO A 394 5.77 -8.73 18.13
CA PRO A 394 4.34 -8.90 17.90
C PRO A 394 3.57 -7.76 18.56
N GLU A 395 2.83 -7.01 17.78
CA GLU A 395 2.21 -5.77 18.24
C GLU A 395 0.76 -5.63 17.78
N SER A 396 0.01 -4.83 18.54
CA SER A 396 -1.25 -4.22 18.11
C SER A 396 -1.21 -2.74 18.42
N SER A 397 -1.86 -1.94 17.59
CA SER A 397 -1.97 -0.50 17.83
C SER A 397 -3.35 0.04 17.52
N ILE A 398 -3.70 1.12 18.22
CA ILE A 398 -4.91 1.90 17.99
C ILE A 398 -4.56 3.37 17.90
N ARG A 399 -5.06 4.04 16.85
CA ARG A 399 -5.08 5.49 16.76
C ARG A 399 -6.50 6.01 16.89
N ARG A 400 -6.74 6.90 17.87
CA ARG A 400 -7.99 7.64 18.03
C ARG A 400 -7.69 9.13 18.18
N GLY A 401 -8.12 9.91 17.21
CA GLY A 401 -7.76 11.31 17.11
C GLY A 401 -6.24 11.49 17.04
N ASP A 402 -5.69 12.24 17.98
CA ASP A 402 -4.26 12.56 18.07
C ASP A 402 -3.43 11.54 18.87
N PHE A 403 -4.10 10.65 19.60
CA PHE A 403 -3.43 9.64 20.42
C PHE A 403 -3.28 8.32 19.68
N LYS A 404 -2.08 7.73 19.81
CA LYS A 404 -1.78 6.38 19.38
C LYS A 404 -1.25 5.56 20.54
N LEU A 405 -1.83 4.37 20.72
CA LEU A 405 -1.35 3.39 21.69
C LEU A 405 -0.77 2.21 20.93
N LEU A 406 0.39 1.76 21.39
CA LEU A 406 1.09 0.57 20.92
C LEU A 406 1.16 -0.45 22.06
N LYS A 407 0.80 -1.71 21.77
CA LYS A 407 0.86 -2.82 22.73
C LYS A 407 1.72 -3.94 22.17
N ASN A 408 2.76 -4.30 22.90
CA ASN A 408 3.55 -5.50 22.65
C ASN A 408 2.79 -6.72 23.19
N LEU A 409 2.56 -7.71 22.33
CA LEU A 409 1.73 -8.89 22.67
C LEU A 409 2.48 -9.95 23.48
N ASP A 410 3.81 -9.95 23.48
CA ASP A 410 4.62 -10.86 24.31
C ASP A 410 4.79 -10.35 25.73
N THR A 411 5.19 -9.09 25.86
CA THR A 411 5.49 -8.50 27.17
C THR A 411 4.28 -7.85 27.83
N GLN A 412 3.17 -7.68 27.10
CA GLN A 412 1.99 -6.92 27.49
C GLN A 412 2.30 -5.44 27.80
N ALA A 413 3.48 -4.97 27.45
CA ALA A 413 3.85 -3.57 27.61
C ALA A 413 3.01 -2.69 26.68
N VAL A 414 2.61 -1.54 27.21
CA VAL A 414 1.80 -0.53 26.50
C VAL A 414 2.52 0.80 26.56
N ALA A 415 2.61 1.48 25.42
CA ALA A 415 3.08 2.85 25.30
C ALA A 415 2.02 3.73 24.62
N LEU A 416 1.94 4.99 25.03
CA LEU A 416 0.98 5.97 24.53
C LEU A 416 1.72 7.19 23.98
N TYR A 417 1.36 7.62 22.76
CA TYR A 417 1.97 8.76 22.09
C TYR A 417 0.92 9.78 21.68
N LYS A 418 1.31 11.05 21.60
CA LYS A 418 0.50 12.12 21.04
C LYS A 418 1.16 12.60 19.74
N LEU A 419 0.64 12.15 18.60
CA LEU A 419 1.30 12.27 17.30
C LEU A 419 1.49 13.72 16.82
N SER A 420 0.60 14.65 17.20
CA SER A 420 0.79 16.07 16.88
C SER A 420 2.04 16.65 17.53
N GLU A 421 2.44 16.17 18.70
CA GLU A 421 3.59 16.65 19.47
C GLU A 421 4.83 15.77 19.27
N ASP A 422 4.64 14.46 19.10
CA ASP A 422 5.71 13.47 18.99
C ASP A 422 5.41 12.44 17.89
N LEU A 423 5.55 12.86 16.64
CA LEU A 423 5.39 11.98 15.48
C LEU A 423 6.45 10.87 15.41
N SER A 424 7.55 11.04 16.14
CA SER A 424 8.66 10.08 16.24
C SER A 424 8.47 9.02 17.33
N GLU A 425 7.36 9.05 18.08
CA GLU A 425 7.00 8.05 19.09
C GLU A 425 8.12 7.79 20.14
N LYS A 426 8.79 8.87 20.60
CA LYS A 426 9.93 8.79 21.53
C LYS A 426 9.56 8.97 22.99
N HIS A 427 8.41 9.59 23.27
CA HIS A 427 8.01 10.01 24.61
C HIS A 427 6.72 9.30 25.01
N ASP A 428 6.86 8.22 25.76
CA ASP A 428 5.70 7.50 26.30
C ASP A 428 4.94 8.35 27.31
N LEU A 429 3.68 8.65 27.00
CA LEU A 429 2.76 9.45 27.80
C LEU A 429 1.80 8.63 28.66
N LYS A 430 1.95 7.31 28.71
CA LYS A 430 1.06 6.40 29.49
C LYS A 430 0.89 6.85 30.93
N SER A 431 1.99 7.25 31.59
CA SER A 431 1.95 7.72 32.98
C SER A 431 1.28 9.07 33.14
N SER A 432 1.30 9.92 32.11
CA SER A 432 0.68 11.24 32.09
C SER A 432 -0.82 11.19 31.76
N TYR A 433 -1.24 10.19 30.99
CA TYR A 433 -2.62 9.99 30.53
C TYR A 433 -3.11 8.56 30.77
N PRO A 434 -3.13 8.07 32.02
CA PRO A 434 -3.42 6.66 32.31
C PRO A 434 -4.83 6.23 31.92
N GLU A 435 -5.83 7.10 32.07
CA GLU A 435 -7.22 6.82 31.69
C GLU A 435 -7.37 6.71 30.17
N MET A 436 -6.69 7.56 29.41
CA MET A 436 -6.67 7.50 27.94
C MET A 436 -6.01 6.20 27.47
N ALA A 437 -4.88 5.84 28.07
CA ALA A 437 -4.19 4.59 27.73
C ALA A 437 -5.09 3.37 27.99
N ALA A 438 -5.72 3.30 29.18
CA ALA A 438 -6.63 2.22 29.51
C ALA A 438 -7.85 2.15 28.57
N SER A 439 -8.45 3.31 28.22
CA SER A 439 -9.58 3.38 27.30
C SER A 439 -9.23 2.90 25.90
N LEU A 440 -8.06 3.29 25.38
CA LEU A 440 -7.60 2.88 24.05
C LEU A 440 -7.24 1.40 24.00
N GLU A 441 -6.55 0.91 25.03
CA GLU A 441 -6.22 -0.52 25.14
C GLU A 441 -7.49 -1.37 25.19
N GLN A 442 -8.45 -1.00 26.03
CA GLN A 442 -9.73 -1.70 26.13
C GLN A 442 -10.46 -1.72 24.78
N GLN A 443 -10.61 -0.57 24.12
CA GLN A 443 -11.27 -0.47 22.82
C GLN A 443 -10.61 -1.33 21.75
N MET A 444 -9.28 -1.33 21.70
CA MET A 444 -8.50 -2.14 20.77
C MET A 444 -8.73 -3.63 21.01
N MET A 445 -8.63 -4.07 22.27
CA MET A 445 -8.81 -5.49 22.60
C MET A 445 -10.24 -5.96 22.35
N GLU A 446 -11.26 -5.16 22.70
CA GLU A 446 -12.66 -5.47 22.40
C GLU A 446 -12.91 -5.64 20.89
N TYR A 447 -12.29 -4.79 20.06
CA TYR A 447 -12.37 -4.94 18.61
C TYR A 447 -11.71 -6.23 18.15
N LEU A 448 -10.46 -6.50 18.57
CA LEU A 448 -9.73 -7.71 18.18
C LEU A 448 -10.47 -9.00 18.59
N ASP A 449 -11.04 -9.03 19.79
CA ASP A 449 -11.88 -10.13 20.28
C ASP A 449 -13.14 -10.28 19.42
N SER A 450 -13.80 -9.17 19.07
CA SER A 450 -15.04 -9.18 18.28
C SER A 450 -14.89 -9.74 16.87
N VAL A 451 -13.68 -9.60 16.28
CA VAL A 451 -13.35 -10.11 14.95
C VAL A 451 -12.65 -11.46 14.99
N GLY A 452 -12.35 -11.98 16.19
CA GLY A 452 -11.62 -13.22 16.39
C GLY A 452 -10.19 -13.16 15.85
N ALA A 453 -9.50 -12.02 16.06
CA ALA A 453 -8.17 -11.77 15.55
C ALA A 453 -7.17 -12.88 15.88
N GLU A 454 -6.18 -13.08 15.05
CA GLU A 454 -5.16 -14.12 15.21
C GLU A 454 -4.36 -13.95 16.49
N ASP A 455 -4.33 -14.98 17.32
CA ASP A 455 -3.51 -15.01 18.52
C ASP A 455 -2.05 -15.35 18.21
N VAL A 456 -1.11 -14.64 18.81
CA VAL A 456 0.33 -14.82 18.56
C VAL A 456 0.83 -16.23 18.89
N ASN A 457 0.34 -16.84 19.96
CA ASN A 457 0.77 -18.18 20.37
C ASN A 457 0.15 -19.27 19.49
N GLN A 458 -1.09 -19.07 19.00
CA GLN A 458 -1.69 -19.96 18.01
C GLN A 458 -0.94 -19.92 16.67
N LEU A 459 -0.53 -18.74 16.22
CA LEU A 459 0.30 -18.60 15.02
C LEU A 459 1.65 -19.29 15.17
N ARG A 460 2.32 -19.09 16.32
CA ARG A 460 3.59 -19.75 16.64
C ARG A 460 3.46 -21.27 16.71
N ALA A 461 2.43 -21.76 17.36
CA ALA A 461 2.16 -23.22 17.42
C ALA A 461 1.91 -23.80 16.01
N GLY A 462 1.17 -23.10 15.16
CA GLY A 462 0.96 -23.48 13.77
C GLY A 462 2.27 -23.52 12.97
N PHE A 463 3.12 -22.52 13.15
CA PHE A 463 4.43 -22.44 12.48
C PHE A 463 5.38 -23.56 12.92
N LEU A 464 5.47 -23.82 14.22
CA LEU A 464 6.23 -24.95 14.74
C LEU A 464 5.77 -26.28 14.14
N LYS A 465 4.46 -26.50 14.09
CA LYS A 465 3.88 -27.69 13.47
C LYS A 465 4.28 -27.83 12.01
N ASN A 466 4.32 -26.73 11.24
CA ASN A 466 4.74 -26.75 9.85
C ASN A 466 6.24 -27.05 9.71
N ILE A 467 7.07 -26.42 10.56
CA ILE A 467 8.52 -26.70 10.57
C ILE A 467 8.76 -28.18 10.84
N GLU A 468 8.20 -28.72 11.90
CA GLU A 468 8.47 -30.08 12.40
C GLU A 468 7.81 -31.18 11.54
N GLY A 469 6.64 -30.87 10.97
CA GLY A 469 5.87 -31.84 10.18
C GLY A 469 6.29 -31.90 8.71
N GLU A 470 6.36 -30.79 8.05
CA GLU A 470 6.46 -30.78 6.58
C GLU A 470 7.76 -30.15 6.07
N TRP A 471 8.14 -28.96 6.59
CA TRP A 471 9.20 -28.19 5.97
C TRP A 471 10.58 -28.77 6.19
N LEU A 472 10.89 -29.24 7.40
CA LEU A 472 12.14 -29.95 7.67
C LEU A 472 12.24 -31.22 6.83
N THR A 473 11.19 -32.03 6.78
CA THR A 473 11.16 -33.27 5.99
C THR A 473 11.41 -33.01 4.51
N LYS A 474 10.76 -31.98 3.93
CA LYS A 474 10.97 -31.61 2.52
C LYS A 474 12.38 -31.07 2.26
N ALA A 475 12.90 -30.24 3.18
CA ALA A 475 14.24 -29.70 3.05
C ALA A 475 15.32 -30.79 3.16
N GLU A 476 15.17 -31.74 4.10
CA GLU A 476 16.05 -32.87 4.26
C GLU A 476 16.01 -33.80 3.04
N ALA A 477 14.82 -34.10 2.51
CA ALA A 477 14.67 -34.89 1.26
C ALA A 477 15.34 -34.21 0.06
N ARG A 478 15.23 -32.87 -0.05
CA ARG A 478 15.91 -32.06 -1.08
C ARG A 478 17.45 -32.13 -0.92
N ALA A 479 17.96 -32.03 0.30
CA ALA A 479 19.39 -32.17 0.57
C ALA A 479 19.87 -33.57 0.17
N ASP A 480 19.16 -34.62 0.58
CA ASP A 480 19.49 -36.03 0.28
C ASP A 480 19.51 -36.31 -1.21
N SER A 481 18.52 -35.83 -1.96
CA SER A 481 18.46 -36.02 -3.42
C SER A 481 19.65 -35.40 -4.19
N ASN A 482 20.30 -34.40 -3.63
CA ASN A 482 21.43 -33.71 -4.28
C ASN A 482 22.80 -34.26 -3.82
N ARG A 483 22.87 -34.98 -2.69
CA ARG A 483 24.17 -35.39 -2.08
C ARG A 483 25.04 -36.25 -3.02
N ALA A 484 24.47 -37.22 -3.68
CA ALA A 484 25.24 -38.11 -4.55
C ALA A 484 25.80 -37.40 -5.77
N ALA A 485 25.02 -36.55 -6.43
CA ALA A 485 25.45 -35.79 -7.59
C ALA A 485 26.44 -34.68 -7.20
N ALA A 486 26.25 -34.04 -6.05
CA ALA A 486 27.20 -33.06 -5.51
C ALA A 486 28.56 -33.67 -5.18
N ALA A 487 28.58 -34.87 -4.57
CA ALA A 487 29.79 -35.63 -4.29
C ALA A 487 30.52 -36.08 -5.57
N ALA A 488 29.78 -36.29 -6.67
CA ALA A 488 30.33 -36.57 -7.99
C ALA A 488 30.84 -35.35 -8.76
N GLY A 489 30.82 -34.14 -8.14
CA GLY A 489 31.37 -32.93 -8.70
C GLY A 489 30.38 -32.10 -9.55
N ASN A 490 29.08 -32.43 -9.52
CA ASN A 490 28.06 -31.62 -10.20
C ASN A 490 27.87 -30.27 -9.49
N ALA A 491 28.26 -29.19 -10.12
CA ALA A 491 28.24 -27.84 -9.53
C ALA A 491 26.82 -27.37 -9.16
N GLN A 492 25.81 -27.69 -9.99
CA GLN A 492 24.42 -27.34 -9.71
C GLN A 492 23.88 -28.11 -8.48
N ALA A 493 24.19 -29.39 -8.37
CA ALA A 493 23.81 -30.19 -7.21
C ALA A 493 24.54 -29.73 -5.94
N GLN A 494 25.79 -29.30 -6.03
CA GLN A 494 26.53 -28.70 -4.90
C GLN A 494 25.86 -27.42 -4.40
N GLN A 495 25.47 -26.54 -5.31
CA GLN A 495 24.74 -25.33 -4.95
C GLN A 495 23.38 -25.65 -4.30
N GLN A 496 22.57 -26.52 -4.89
CA GLN A 496 21.27 -26.91 -4.36
C GLN A 496 21.36 -27.61 -2.99
N LEU A 497 22.42 -28.41 -2.77
CA LEU A 497 22.68 -29.03 -1.48
C LEU A 497 23.02 -27.96 -0.42
N ALA A 498 23.91 -27.04 -0.73
CA ALA A 498 24.30 -25.96 0.19
C ALA A 498 23.11 -25.08 0.58
N GLU A 499 22.23 -24.76 -0.38
CA GLU A 499 21.00 -24.02 -0.13
C GLU A 499 20.03 -24.80 0.78
N ALA A 500 19.84 -26.08 0.53
CA ALA A 500 18.99 -26.92 1.34
C ALA A 500 19.52 -27.06 2.78
N GLU A 501 20.83 -27.27 2.96
CA GLU A 501 21.47 -27.35 4.28
C GLU A 501 21.38 -26.02 5.06
N LYS A 502 21.54 -24.89 4.37
CA LYS A 502 21.34 -23.55 4.95
C LYS A 502 19.91 -23.35 5.42
N TYR A 503 18.93 -23.79 4.60
CA TYR A 503 17.51 -23.70 4.94
C TYR A 503 17.14 -24.61 6.12
N ILE A 504 17.65 -25.85 6.18
CA ILE A 504 17.47 -26.75 7.32
C ILE A 504 18.01 -26.12 8.61
N LYS A 505 19.21 -25.54 8.54
CA LYS A 505 19.81 -24.87 9.70
C LYS A 505 18.93 -23.71 10.19
N TRP A 506 18.42 -22.91 9.26
CA TRP A 506 17.52 -21.81 9.58
C TRP A 506 16.22 -22.31 10.23
N LEU A 507 15.54 -23.32 9.64
CA LEU A 507 14.32 -23.90 10.23
C LEU A 507 14.52 -24.41 11.66
N LYS A 508 15.64 -25.07 11.94
CA LYS A 508 15.96 -25.56 13.28
C LYS A 508 16.18 -24.42 14.27
N GLN A 509 16.83 -23.35 13.84
CA GLN A 509 17.00 -22.15 14.68
C GLN A 509 15.67 -21.45 14.96
N GLU A 510 14.83 -21.28 13.94
CA GLU A 510 13.50 -20.69 14.09
C GLU A 510 12.59 -21.50 15.01
N ALA A 511 12.65 -22.82 14.97
CA ALA A 511 11.89 -23.67 15.88
C ALA A 511 12.31 -23.46 17.34
N ILE A 512 13.60 -23.32 17.61
CA ILE A 512 14.11 -23.04 18.96
C ILE A 512 13.63 -21.66 19.42
N PHE A 513 13.87 -20.64 18.61
CA PHE A 513 13.48 -19.25 18.93
C PHE A 513 11.98 -19.11 19.17
N THR A 514 11.16 -19.77 18.35
CA THR A 514 9.70 -19.74 18.50
C THR A 514 9.24 -20.38 19.82
N ARG A 515 9.84 -21.51 20.22
CA ARG A 515 9.54 -22.16 21.51
C ARG A 515 9.93 -21.28 22.68
N GLU A 516 11.11 -20.64 22.63
CA GLU A 516 11.57 -19.72 23.68
C GLU A 516 10.60 -18.54 23.85
N ARG A 517 10.15 -17.94 22.76
CA ARG A 517 9.16 -16.84 22.80
C ARG A 517 7.78 -17.29 23.34
N MET A 518 7.34 -18.49 22.98
CA MET A 518 6.10 -19.05 23.54
C MET A 518 6.21 -19.24 25.07
N ALA A 519 7.35 -19.78 25.55
CA ALA A 519 7.59 -19.96 26.98
C ALA A 519 7.64 -18.62 27.75
N MET A 520 8.21 -17.57 27.15
CA MET A 520 8.22 -16.22 27.73
C MET A 520 6.80 -15.64 27.85
N SER A 521 5.98 -15.82 26.84
CA SER A 521 4.60 -15.34 26.81
C SER A 521 3.71 -16.05 27.84
N GLU A 522 3.92 -17.36 28.06
CA GLU A 522 3.19 -18.13 29.09
C GLU A 522 3.60 -17.74 30.51
N GLY A 523 4.84 -17.29 30.72
CA GLY A 523 5.33 -16.83 32.01
C GLY A 523 4.86 -15.43 32.43
N ASN A 524 4.31 -14.65 31.49
CA ASN A 524 3.81 -13.29 31.71
C ASN A 524 2.27 -13.22 31.88
N ASN A 525 1.55 -14.31 31.66
CA ASN A 525 0.12 -14.47 31.92
C ASN A 525 -0.12 -15.13 33.27
#